data_5b3d918c0f18d66852b8b1dc4f444e53
#
_entry.id   5b3d918c0f18d66852b8b1dc4f444e53
#
_cell.length_a   1.000
_cell.length_b   1.000
_cell.length_c   1.000
_cell.angle_alpha   90.00
_cell.angle_beta   90.00
_cell.angle_gamma   90.00
#
_symmetry.space_group_name_H-M   'P 1'
#
loop_
_entity.id
_entity.type
_entity.pdbx_description
1 polymer ?
#
loop_
_entity_poly.entity_id
_entity_poly.type
_entity_poly.pdbx_seq_one_letter_code
_entity_poly.pdbx_strand_id
1 'polypeptide(L)'
;MSRTTRPAPPPLTAGTTVAARYEVLAHLCRTGWLDLYDAWSRERECRCVVKVLRPDRRDDLRLREQLLQEGRWLAAFTHPHLVRAYETGETPQPFVVLETLTGETLAHLIDRRRRRLAAADLALLGLHLCSAVHYLHGKDLLHLDLKPSNIVIGCRRAKVLDLSIARPPGPAPPGIGTLCYLAPEQARGGILTPAADVWGIGITLYEAATGDVPFDVDDDIADDIDDGDTYDDSYGASCGSGHEESDAAQDARNRRYPQLAERAPSVTTRRRLPSPLTAAIDSCLAPDPGDRPTPAQLAAALDGLLPRGRREVSGE
;
A
#
# COMPACT_ATOMS: atom_id res chain seq x y z
N MET A 1 33.51 -5.14 -12.72
CA MET A 1 33.91 -5.73 -11.42
C MET A 1 32.64 -6.25 -10.77
N SER A 2 32.39 -7.56 -10.81
CA SER A 2 31.22 -8.17 -10.17
C SER A 2 31.26 -7.92 -8.66
N ARG A 3 30.27 -7.17 -8.15
CA ARG A 3 30.02 -7.13 -6.70
C ARG A 3 29.58 -8.52 -6.28
N THR A 4 30.41 -9.26 -5.61
CA THR A 4 30.04 -10.48 -4.87
C THR A 4 29.06 -10.03 -3.78
N THR A 5 27.79 -10.18 -4.01
CA THR A 5 26.74 -9.94 -3.03
C THR A 5 26.90 -10.94 -1.88
N ARG A 6 27.41 -10.46 -0.76
CA ARG A 6 27.45 -11.24 0.47
C ARG A 6 26.00 -11.56 0.86
N PRO A 7 25.66 -12.83 1.17
CA PRO A 7 24.29 -13.16 1.56
C PRO A 7 23.86 -12.32 2.75
N ALA A 8 22.64 -11.84 2.70
CA ALA A 8 22.09 -11.02 3.77
C ALA A 8 22.13 -11.77 5.12
N PRO A 9 22.55 -11.13 6.22
CA PRO A 9 22.55 -11.74 7.53
C PRO A 9 21.15 -12.26 7.91
N PRO A 10 21.06 -13.37 8.70
CA PRO A 10 19.77 -13.90 9.11
C PRO A 10 19.03 -12.89 10.01
N PRO A 11 17.67 -12.97 10.06
CA PRO A 11 16.87 -12.20 10.99
C PRO A 11 17.24 -12.46 12.45
N LEU A 12 16.86 -11.54 13.36
CA LEU A 12 17.02 -11.71 14.79
C LEU A 12 16.16 -12.89 15.28
N THR A 13 16.71 -13.67 16.22
CA THR A 13 16.01 -14.79 16.83
C THR A 13 15.15 -14.36 18.02
N ALA A 14 14.15 -15.16 18.38
CA ALA A 14 13.35 -14.94 19.58
C ALA A 14 14.24 -14.82 20.82
N GLY A 15 13.87 -13.94 21.74
CA GLY A 15 14.64 -13.59 22.95
C GLY A 15 15.69 -12.51 22.74
N THR A 16 16.04 -12.15 21.48
CA THR A 16 16.89 -11.00 21.19
C THR A 16 16.14 -9.70 21.49
N THR A 17 16.85 -8.64 21.88
CA THR A 17 16.22 -7.33 22.12
C THR A 17 16.55 -6.33 21.03
N VAL A 18 15.53 -5.59 20.59
CA VAL A 18 15.68 -4.38 19.77
C VAL A 18 15.59 -3.17 20.69
N ALA A 19 16.54 -2.23 20.55
CA ALA A 19 16.60 -0.98 21.35
C ALA A 19 16.45 -1.21 22.87
N ALA A 20 16.95 -2.35 23.40
CA ALA A 20 16.95 -2.76 24.82
C ALA A 20 15.57 -2.87 25.50
N ARG A 21 14.48 -2.46 24.82
CA ARG A 21 13.11 -2.41 25.38
C ARG A 21 12.13 -3.36 24.72
N TYR A 22 12.46 -3.83 23.51
CA TYR A 22 11.57 -4.66 22.70
C TYR A 22 12.17 -6.06 22.53
N GLU A 23 11.59 -7.05 23.20
CA GLU A 23 12.03 -8.43 23.09
C GLU A 23 11.35 -9.10 21.89
N VAL A 24 12.16 -9.60 20.96
CA VAL A 24 11.67 -10.31 19.76
C VAL A 24 10.97 -11.59 20.17
N LEU A 25 9.73 -11.77 19.81
CA LEU A 25 8.95 -12.98 19.99
C LEU A 25 9.02 -13.86 18.73
N ALA A 26 8.88 -13.24 17.55
CA ALA A 26 8.95 -13.91 16.26
C ALA A 26 9.38 -12.94 15.15
N HIS A 27 10.05 -13.47 14.12
CA HIS A 27 10.23 -12.77 12.86
C HIS A 27 8.96 -12.92 12.03
N LEU A 28 8.35 -11.81 11.60
CA LEU A 28 7.10 -11.81 10.84
C LEU A 28 7.36 -11.91 9.34
N CYS A 29 8.18 -11.00 8.82
CA CYS A 29 8.55 -11.00 7.40
C CYS A 29 9.82 -10.20 7.16
N ARG A 30 10.44 -10.46 6.02
CA ARG A 30 11.58 -9.71 5.46
C ARG A 30 11.18 -9.13 4.12
N THR A 31 11.42 -7.86 3.93
CA THR A 31 11.30 -7.18 2.63
C THR A 31 12.68 -6.91 2.03
N GLY A 32 12.76 -6.24 0.89
CA GLY A 32 14.04 -5.85 0.26
C GLY A 32 14.97 -5.06 1.20
N TRP A 33 14.43 -4.33 2.18
CA TRP A 33 15.23 -3.46 3.04
C TRP A 33 14.87 -3.49 4.53
N LEU A 34 13.75 -4.10 4.92
CA LEU A 34 13.25 -4.20 6.30
C LEU A 34 13.16 -5.63 6.80
N ASP A 35 13.32 -5.77 8.12
CA ASP A 35 12.85 -6.89 8.91
C ASP A 35 11.74 -6.43 9.85
N LEU A 36 10.62 -7.15 9.89
CA LEU A 36 9.50 -6.93 10.79
C LEU A 36 9.45 -8.03 11.85
N TYR A 37 9.30 -7.62 13.09
CA TYR A 37 9.24 -8.52 14.24
C TYR A 37 7.98 -8.31 15.06
N ASP A 38 7.35 -9.40 15.47
CA ASP A 38 6.48 -9.40 16.62
C ASP A 38 7.34 -9.34 17.87
N ALA A 39 7.07 -8.39 18.75
CA ALA A 39 7.89 -8.12 19.91
C ALA A 39 7.05 -7.81 21.15
N TRP A 40 7.65 -8.02 22.32
CA TRP A 40 7.09 -7.60 23.60
C TRP A 40 7.72 -6.28 24.03
N SER A 41 6.88 -5.28 24.28
CA SER A 41 7.31 -4.01 24.86
C SER A 41 7.32 -4.12 26.37
N ARG A 42 8.51 -4.05 26.99
CA ARG A 42 8.65 -4.12 28.47
C ARG A 42 8.09 -2.89 29.17
N GLU A 43 8.08 -1.74 28.49
CA GLU A 43 7.55 -0.48 29.03
C GLU A 43 6.01 -0.46 29.03
N ARG A 44 5.40 -0.99 27.95
CA ARG A 44 3.94 -0.96 27.74
C ARG A 44 3.26 -2.25 28.19
N GLU A 45 4.04 -3.28 28.55
CA GLU A 45 3.57 -4.62 28.90
C GLU A 45 2.58 -5.19 27.88
N CYS A 46 2.89 -5.02 26.57
CA CYS A 46 2.05 -5.49 25.49
C CYS A 46 2.87 -5.90 24.25
N ARG A 47 2.22 -6.64 23.36
CA ARG A 47 2.79 -6.94 22.03
C ARG A 47 2.79 -5.71 21.16
N CYS A 48 3.81 -5.60 20.33
CA CYS A 48 3.98 -4.58 19.31
C CYS A 48 4.66 -5.17 18.08
N VAL A 49 4.59 -4.47 16.96
CA VAL A 49 5.36 -4.80 15.76
C VAL A 49 6.54 -3.84 15.67
N VAL A 50 7.74 -4.37 15.48
CA VAL A 50 8.95 -3.54 15.35
C VAL A 50 9.49 -3.69 13.92
N LYS A 51 9.54 -2.57 13.20
CA LYS A 51 10.23 -2.44 11.90
C LYS A 51 11.66 -2.00 12.13
N VAL A 52 12.63 -2.68 11.55
CA VAL A 52 14.05 -2.28 11.53
C VAL A 52 14.63 -2.47 10.15
N LEU A 53 15.69 -1.73 9.84
CA LEU A 53 16.47 -1.99 8.62
C LEU A 53 17.15 -3.35 8.70
N ARG A 54 17.17 -4.05 7.59
CA ARG A 54 18.01 -5.25 7.44
C ARG A 54 19.47 -4.90 7.77
N PRO A 55 20.24 -5.83 8.35
CA PRO A 55 21.61 -5.56 8.73
C PRO A 55 22.52 -5.11 7.57
N ASP A 56 22.26 -5.60 6.35
CA ASP A 56 22.99 -5.25 5.13
C ASP A 56 22.57 -3.90 4.52
N ARG A 57 21.51 -3.28 5.04
CA ARG A 57 20.95 -1.99 4.57
C ARG A 57 21.10 -0.86 5.60
N ARG A 58 21.72 -1.11 6.76
CA ARG A 58 21.79 -0.15 7.87
C ARG A 58 22.58 1.11 7.56
N ASP A 59 23.55 1.03 6.65
CA ASP A 59 24.40 2.16 6.28
C ASP A 59 23.81 3.01 5.14
N ASP A 60 22.66 2.61 4.59
CA ASP A 60 21.95 3.37 3.58
C ASP A 60 21.19 4.53 4.25
N LEU A 61 21.72 5.73 4.09
CA LEU A 61 21.17 6.95 4.71
C LEU A 61 19.75 7.27 4.21
N ARG A 62 19.45 6.94 2.96
CA ARG A 62 18.14 7.16 2.36
C ARG A 62 17.08 6.25 3.01
N LEU A 63 17.36 4.96 3.12
CA LEU A 63 16.44 3.99 3.75
C LEU A 63 16.27 4.30 5.25
N ARG A 64 17.33 4.78 5.91
CA ARG A 64 17.25 5.25 7.31
C ARG A 64 16.26 6.40 7.45
N GLU A 65 16.41 7.44 6.63
CA GLU A 65 15.52 8.61 6.67
C GLU A 65 14.08 8.23 6.30
N GLN A 66 13.91 7.36 5.31
CA GLN A 66 12.61 6.87 4.88
C GLN A 66 11.86 6.16 6.03
N LEU A 67 12.52 5.23 6.73
CA LEU A 67 11.94 4.53 7.90
C LEU A 67 11.57 5.50 9.02
N LEU A 68 12.46 6.43 9.35
CA LEU A 68 12.25 7.41 10.42
C LEU A 68 11.11 8.39 10.06
N GLN A 69 11.03 8.79 8.81
CA GLN A 69 9.98 9.68 8.33
C GLN A 69 8.60 9.01 8.38
N GLU A 70 8.50 7.75 7.96
CA GLU A 70 7.29 6.94 8.12
C GLU A 70 6.86 6.90 9.59
N GLY A 71 7.80 6.59 10.48
CA GLY A 71 7.52 6.53 11.91
C GLY A 71 7.04 7.85 12.50
N ARG A 72 7.64 9.00 12.09
CA ARG A 72 7.19 10.34 12.49
C ARG A 72 5.76 10.62 12.05
N TRP A 73 5.39 10.30 10.82
CA TRP A 73 4.02 10.46 10.33
C TRP A 73 3.03 9.59 11.09
N LEU A 74 3.31 8.29 11.22
CA LEU A 74 2.42 7.35 11.91
C LEU A 74 2.28 7.65 13.41
N ALA A 75 3.26 8.28 14.05
CA ALA A 75 3.17 8.75 15.43
C ALA A 75 2.32 10.03 15.56
N ALA A 76 2.42 10.92 14.57
CA ALA A 76 1.67 12.19 14.54
C ALA A 76 0.21 12.01 14.11
N PHE A 77 -0.08 10.98 13.30
CA PHE A 77 -1.41 10.78 12.75
C PHE A 77 -2.28 9.93 13.70
N THR A 78 -3.51 10.39 13.92
CA THR A 78 -4.51 9.66 14.71
C THR A 78 -5.75 9.46 13.86
N HIS A 79 -5.91 8.26 13.33
CA HIS A 79 -7.05 7.90 12.49
C HIS A 79 -7.44 6.41 12.69
N PRO A 80 -8.75 6.07 12.77
CA PRO A 80 -9.18 4.69 13.05
C PRO A 80 -8.76 3.67 11.99
N HIS A 81 -8.48 4.12 10.76
CA HIS A 81 -8.11 3.29 9.61
C HIS A 81 -6.65 3.45 9.18
N LEU A 82 -5.79 4.03 10.00
CA LEU A 82 -4.34 4.02 9.86
C LEU A 82 -3.71 3.25 11.02
N VAL A 83 -2.62 2.53 10.75
CA VAL A 83 -1.80 1.94 11.82
C VAL A 83 -1.16 3.05 12.63
N ARG A 84 -1.01 2.84 13.94
CA ARG A 84 -0.38 3.80 14.84
C ARG A 84 1.05 3.40 15.16
N ALA A 85 1.99 4.33 15.08
CA ALA A 85 3.30 4.16 15.68
C ALA A 85 3.29 4.63 17.14
N TYR A 86 3.93 3.82 17.99
CA TYR A 86 4.14 4.15 19.40
C TYR A 86 5.44 4.89 19.62
N GLU A 87 6.45 4.56 18.83
CA GLU A 87 7.80 5.09 19.00
C GLU A 87 8.58 5.01 17.68
N THR A 88 9.46 5.97 17.49
CA THR A 88 10.47 5.97 16.43
C THR A 88 11.81 6.30 17.08
N GLY A 89 12.82 5.50 16.81
CA GLY A 89 14.15 5.69 17.39
C GLY A 89 15.27 5.43 16.38
N GLU A 90 16.45 6.00 16.69
CA GLU A 90 17.61 5.94 15.81
C GLU A 90 18.74 5.05 16.36
N THR A 91 18.75 4.78 17.66
CA THR A 91 19.81 4.05 18.35
C THR A 91 19.28 2.79 19.03
N PRO A 92 20.01 1.66 18.98
CA PRO A 92 21.33 1.45 18.34
C PRO A 92 21.26 1.37 16.80
N GLN A 93 20.08 1.31 16.23
CA GLN A 93 19.76 1.32 14.80
C GLN A 93 18.40 1.97 14.60
N PRO A 94 18.06 2.47 13.41
CA PRO A 94 16.71 2.98 13.14
C PRO A 94 15.65 1.91 13.33
N PHE A 95 14.58 2.28 14.04
CA PHE A 95 13.43 1.39 14.26
C PHE A 95 12.14 2.19 14.38
N VAL A 96 11.03 1.55 14.05
CA VAL A 96 9.67 2.04 14.28
C VAL A 96 8.89 0.97 15.02
N VAL A 97 8.19 1.37 16.08
CA VAL A 97 7.32 0.48 16.88
C VAL A 97 5.88 0.80 16.57
N LEU A 98 5.16 -0.19 16.07
CA LEU A 98 3.76 -0.09 15.67
C LEU A 98 2.86 -0.84 16.64
N GLU A 99 1.59 -0.47 16.69
CA GLU A 99 0.56 -1.27 17.35
C GLU A 99 0.47 -2.67 16.72
N THR A 100 0.18 -3.69 17.56
CA THR A 100 -0.19 -5.00 17.04
C THR A 100 -1.63 -4.98 16.58
N LEU A 101 -1.87 -5.39 15.33
CA LEU A 101 -3.20 -5.50 14.78
C LEU A 101 -3.69 -6.96 14.90
N THR A 102 -4.90 -7.12 15.44
CA THR A 102 -5.58 -8.41 15.46
C THR A 102 -6.35 -8.58 14.16
N GLY A 103 -5.94 -9.54 13.35
CA GLY A 103 -6.53 -9.79 12.03
C GLY A 103 -5.52 -10.37 11.07
N GLU A 104 -5.86 -10.34 9.80
CA GLU A 104 -5.02 -10.81 8.72
C GLU A 104 -4.93 -9.75 7.62
N THR A 105 -3.92 -9.79 6.77
CA THR A 105 -3.84 -8.91 5.61
C THR A 105 -4.96 -9.24 4.63
N LEU A 106 -5.43 -8.22 3.91
CA LEU A 106 -6.43 -8.42 2.88
C LEU A 106 -5.92 -9.37 1.78
N ALA A 107 -4.62 -9.34 1.47
CA ALA A 107 -3.98 -10.29 0.53
C ALA A 107 -4.19 -11.72 1.02
N HIS A 108 -3.80 -12.04 2.25
CA HIS A 108 -4.00 -13.37 2.82
C HIS A 108 -5.48 -13.78 2.87
N LEU A 109 -6.38 -12.82 3.13
CA LEU A 109 -7.83 -13.05 3.10
C LEU A 109 -8.33 -13.41 1.70
N ILE A 110 -7.81 -12.75 0.65
CA ILE A 110 -8.14 -13.02 -0.75
C ILE A 110 -7.65 -14.42 -1.14
N ASP A 111 -6.40 -14.75 -0.87
CA ASP A 111 -5.77 -16.03 -1.23
C ASP A 111 -6.45 -17.22 -0.57
N ARG A 112 -6.76 -17.09 0.73
CA ARG A 112 -7.35 -18.17 1.53
C ARG A 112 -8.83 -18.42 1.23
N ARG A 113 -9.58 -17.40 0.77
CA ARG A 113 -11.03 -17.52 0.60
C ARG A 113 -11.41 -18.18 -0.72
N ARG A 114 -12.12 -19.29 -0.65
CA ARG A 114 -12.85 -19.86 -1.80
C ARG A 114 -14.03 -18.99 -2.24
N ARG A 115 -14.56 -18.14 -1.36
CA ARG A 115 -15.65 -17.18 -1.64
C ARG A 115 -15.13 -15.77 -1.53
N ARG A 116 -15.39 -14.96 -2.53
CA ARG A 116 -15.06 -13.52 -2.57
C ARG A 116 -15.85 -12.73 -1.53
N LEU A 117 -15.33 -11.57 -1.12
CA LEU A 117 -16.01 -10.68 -0.17
C LEU A 117 -17.43 -10.33 -0.63
N ALA A 118 -18.39 -10.27 0.30
CA ALA A 118 -19.74 -9.82 -0.02
C ALA A 118 -19.76 -8.35 -0.46
N ALA A 119 -20.75 -7.95 -1.26
CA ALA A 119 -20.85 -6.57 -1.76
C ALA A 119 -20.87 -5.53 -0.62
N ALA A 120 -21.55 -5.83 0.49
CA ALA A 120 -21.55 -4.95 1.66
C ALA A 120 -20.19 -4.86 2.35
N ASP A 121 -19.41 -5.96 2.38
CA ASP A 121 -18.04 -5.94 2.95
C ASP A 121 -17.07 -5.19 2.04
N LEU A 122 -17.23 -5.29 0.70
CA LEU A 122 -16.48 -4.47 -0.26
C LEU A 122 -16.80 -2.99 -0.11
N ALA A 123 -18.07 -2.63 0.01
CA ALA A 123 -18.49 -1.24 0.24
C ALA A 123 -17.92 -0.69 1.56
N LEU A 124 -17.97 -1.48 2.63
CA LEU A 124 -17.42 -1.09 3.93
C LEU A 124 -15.89 -0.95 3.88
N LEU A 125 -15.19 -1.86 3.21
CA LEU A 125 -13.74 -1.77 2.97
C LEU A 125 -13.42 -0.46 2.24
N GLY A 126 -14.10 -0.18 1.13
CA GLY A 126 -13.90 1.05 0.37
C GLY A 126 -14.13 2.31 1.19
N LEU A 127 -15.16 2.35 2.06
CA LEU A 127 -15.39 3.46 2.99
C LEU A 127 -14.23 3.67 3.96
N HIS A 128 -13.66 2.59 4.50
CA HIS A 128 -12.52 2.68 5.40
C HIS A 128 -11.28 3.22 4.70
N LEU A 129 -11.02 2.77 3.45
CA LEU A 129 -9.91 3.26 2.63
C LEU A 129 -10.11 4.73 2.24
N CYS A 130 -11.31 5.11 1.78
CA CYS A 130 -11.64 6.51 1.49
C CYS A 130 -11.40 7.41 2.70
N SER A 131 -11.80 6.96 3.89
CA SER A 131 -11.63 7.71 5.14
C SER A 131 -10.15 7.91 5.49
N ALA A 132 -9.33 6.84 5.37
CA ALA A 132 -7.89 6.92 5.62
C ALA A 132 -7.20 7.87 4.64
N VAL A 133 -7.47 7.69 3.35
CA VAL A 133 -6.87 8.48 2.27
C VAL A 133 -7.29 9.95 2.34
N HIS A 134 -8.58 10.22 2.60
CA HIS A 134 -9.07 11.59 2.80
C HIS A 134 -8.33 12.29 3.96
N TYR A 135 -8.09 11.57 5.06
CA TYR A 135 -7.32 12.10 6.18
C TYR A 135 -5.86 12.40 5.81
N LEU A 136 -5.19 11.50 5.08
CA LEU A 136 -3.82 11.72 4.59
C LEU A 136 -3.75 12.91 3.64
N HIS A 137 -4.69 13.03 2.69
CA HIS A 137 -4.75 14.16 1.76
C HIS A 137 -4.96 15.49 2.49
N GLY A 138 -5.74 15.50 3.58
CA GLY A 138 -5.87 16.67 4.47
C GLY A 138 -4.60 17.03 5.25
N LYS A 139 -3.57 16.16 5.21
CA LYS A 139 -2.22 16.38 5.74
C LYS A 139 -1.19 16.62 4.63
N ASP A 140 -1.66 16.87 3.42
CA ASP A 140 -0.83 17.09 2.23
C ASP A 140 0.09 15.89 1.93
N LEU A 141 -0.42 14.67 2.11
CA LEU A 141 0.32 13.43 1.94
C LEU A 141 -0.47 12.43 1.08
N LEU A 142 0.18 11.88 0.05
CA LEU A 142 -0.29 10.76 -0.75
C LEU A 142 0.30 9.46 -0.21
N HIS A 143 -0.49 8.38 -0.24
CA HIS A 143 -0.03 7.05 0.20
C HIS A 143 0.81 6.33 -0.87
N LEU A 144 0.30 6.28 -2.10
CA LEU A 144 0.91 5.75 -3.33
C LEU A 144 1.17 4.23 -3.40
N ASP A 145 0.92 3.47 -2.32
CA ASP A 145 1.10 2.01 -2.30
C ASP A 145 -0.09 1.29 -1.64
N LEU A 146 -1.31 1.69 -2.01
CA LEU A 146 -2.52 1.00 -1.58
C LEU A 146 -2.64 -0.33 -2.32
N LYS A 147 -2.52 -1.43 -1.57
CA LYS A 147 -2.62 -2.81 -2.06
C LYS A 147 -3.08 -3.75 -0.93
N PRO A 148 -3.59 -4.94 -1.24
CA PRO A 148 -4.11 -5.85 -0.22
C PRO A 148 -3.11 -6.23 0.87
N SER A 149 -1.82 -6.35 0.57
CA SER A 149 -0.79 -6.65 1.57
C SER A 149 -0.56 -5.50 2.58
N ASN A 150 -0.89 -4.26 2.21
CA ASN A 150 -0.79 -3.08 3.06
C ASN A 150 -2.10 -2.76 3.82
N ILE A 151 -3.04 -3.70 3.88
CA ILE A 151 -4.33 -3.53 4.57
C ILE A 151 -4.56 -4.72 5.49
N VAL A 152 -4.75 -4.45 6.78
CA VAL A 152 -5.14 -5.48 7.76
C VAL A 152 -6.63 -5.37 8.06
N ILE A 153 -7.33 -6.49 7.98
CA ILE A 153 -8.74 -6.62 8.31
C ILE A 153 -8.90 -7.36 9.64
N GLY A 154 -9.47 -6.68 10.63
CA GLY A 154 -9.78 -7.28 11.93
C GLY A 154 -11.08 -6.70 12.49
N CYS A 155 -11.95 -7.55 13.06
CA CYS A 155 -13.23 -7.13 13.66
C CYS A 155 -14.05 -6.18 12.77
N ARG A 156 -14.16 -6.47 11.47
CA ARG A 156 -14.83 -5.67 10.44
C ARG A 156 -14.23 -4.25 10.25
N ARG A 157 -13.01 -4.03 10.66
CA ARG A 157 -12.26 -2.79 10.41
C ARG A 157 -11.07 -3.07 9.50
N ALA A 158 -10.87 -2.20 8.54
CA ALA A 158 -9.62 -2.13 7.78
C ALA A 158 -8.69 -1.09 8.42
N LYS A 159 -7.42 -1.41 8.51
CA LYS A 159 -6.34 -0.47 8.79
C LYS A 159 -5.31 -0.52 7.70
N VAL A 160 -4.99 0.64 7.17
CA VAL A 160 -3.93 0.84 6.18
C VAL A 160 -2.60 0.88 6.92
N LEU A 161 -1.64 0.16 6.39
CA LEU A 161 -0.26 0.08 6.86
C LEU A 161 0.64 0.94 5.96
N ASP A 162 1.87 1.06 6.35
CA ASP A 162 3.02 1.43 5.52
C ASP A 162 2.89 2.78 4.77
N LEU A 163 3.64 3.76 5.26
CA LEU A 163 3.81 5.06 4.61
C LEU A 163 5.24 5.25 4.07
N SER A 164 5.94 4.14 3.77
CA SER A 164 7.36 4.17 3.39
C SER A 164 7.64 4.98 2.13
N ILE A 165 6.71 4.98 1.17
CA ILE A 165 6.82 5.77 -0.07
C ILE A 165 5.86 6.95 -0.14
N ALA A 166 5.14 7.21 0.95
CA ALA A 166 4.22 8.34 1.04
C ALA A 166 4.98 9.66 0.85
N ARG A 167 4.33 10.63 0.18
CA ARG A 167 4.94 11.92 -0.14
C ARG A 167 3.89 13.00 -0.40
N PRO A 168 4.25 14.27 -0.33
CA PRO A 168 3.38 15.35 -0.78
C PRO A 168 3.00 15.21 -2.26
N PRO A 169 1.83 15.72 -2.70
CA PRO A 169 1.49 15.87 -4.11
C PRO A 169 2.59 16.63 -4.87
N GLY A 170 2.85 16.25 -6.11
CA GLY A 170 3.87 16.91 -6.92
C GLY A 170 4.60 15.99 -7.88
N PRO A 171 5.73 16.45 -8.45
CA PRO A 171 6.49 15.68 -9.42
C PRO A 171 7.12 14.43 -8.78
N ALA A 172 7.08 13.34 -9.52
CA ALA A 172 7.61 12.05 -9.12
C ALA A 172 8.24 11.32 -10.31
N PRO A 173 9.32 10.55 -10.08
CA PRO A 173 9.86 9.68 -11.10
C PRO A 173 8.90 8.54 -11.44
N PRO A 174 9.05 7.90 -12.62
CA PRO A 174 8.24 6.75 -13.00
C PRO A 174 8.45 5.55 -12.08
N GLY A 175 7.40 4.74 -11.89
CA GLY A 175 7.47 3.46 -11.22
C GLY A 175 7.41 3.49 -9.68
N ILE A 176 7.01 4.62 -9.08
CA ILE A 176 6.85 4.70 -7.60
C ILE A 176 5.63 3.91 -7.16
N GLY A 177 5.83 2.85 -6.39
CA GLY A 177 4.81 1.96 -5.87
C GLY A 177 5.01 0.51 -6.30
N THR A 178 4.00 -0.32 -6.15
CA THR A 178 4.03 -1.75 -6.51
C THR A 178 3.47 -1.95 -7.92
N LEU A 179 4.22 -2.60 -8.79
CA LEU A 179 4.00 -2.71 -10.24
C LEU A 179 2.54 -2.90 -10.67
N CYS A 180 1.89 -3.95 -10.16
CA CYS A 180 0.52 -4.30 -10.56
C CYS A 180 -0.55 -3.33 -10.04
N TYR A 181 -0.18 -2.44 -9.12
CA TYR A 181 -1.10 -1.50 -8.45
C TYR A 181 -0.89 -0.04 -8.87
N LEU A 182 0.14 0.26 -9.65
CA LEU A 182 0.46 1.63 -10.06
C LEU A 182 -0.67 2.26 -10.87
N ALA A 183 -1.01 3.49 -10.52
CA ALA A 183 -1.80 4.33 -11.40
C ALA A 183 -0.99 4.66 -12.68
N PRO A 184 -1.65 4.91 -13.82
CA PRO A 184 -0.95 5.27 -15.07
C PRO A 184 0.05 6.42 -14.91
N GLU A 185 -0.29 7.44 -14.12
CA GLU A 185 0.61 8.56 -13.83
C GLU A 185 1.80 8.17 -12.92
N GLN A 186 1.64 7.18 -12.02
CA GLN A 186 2.77 6.62 -11.27
C GLN A 186 3.71 5.81 -12.18
N ALA A 187 3.14 5.00 -13.08
CA ALA A 187 3.90 4.21 -14.04
C ALA A 187 4.66 5.10 -15.05
N ARG A 188 4.03 6.19 -15.49
CA ARG A 188 4.63 7.13 -16.46
C ARG A 188 5.62 8.09 -15.81
N GLY A 189 5.44 8.40 -14.54
CA GLY A 189 6.07 9.53 -13.87
C GLY A 189 5.36 10.86 -14.20
N GLY A 190 5.66 11.90 -13.45
CA GLY A 190 5.07 13.23 -13.62
C GLY A 190 4.42 13.73 -12.34
N ILE A 191 3.36 14.52 -12.47
CA ILE A 191 2.68 15.10 -11.31
C ILE A 191 1.72 14.09 -10.69
N LEU A 192 2.00 13.68 -9.45
CA LEU A 192 1.11 12.84 -8.66
C LEU A 192 0.15 13.71 -7.83
N THR A 193 -1.11 13.31 -7.82
CA THR A 193 -2.21 13.98 -7.14
C THR A 193 -3.00 12.98 -6.28
N PRO A 194 -3.95 13.42 -5.44
CA PRO A 194 -4.87 12.55 -4.72
C PRO A 194 -5.55 11.47 -5.57
N ALA A 195 -5.69 11.67 -6.87
CA ALA A 195 -6.29 10.70 -7.79
C ALA A 195 -5.48 9.39 -7.91
N ALA A 196 -4.16 9.41 -7.65
CA ALA A 196 -3.34 8.19 -7.63
C ALA A 196 -3.77 7.23 -6.51
N ASP A 197 -4.08 7.76 -5.31
CA ASP A 197 -4.58 6.93 -4.21
C ASP A 197 -6.01 6.42 -4.48
N VAL A 198 -6.83 7.16 -5.21
CA VAL A 198 -8.16 6.69 -5.62
C VAL A 198 -8.05 5.50 -6.57
N TRP A 199 -7.08 5.51 -7.50
CA TRP A 199 -6.75 4.32 -8.29
C TRP A 199 -6.34 3.16 -7.40
N GLY A 200 -5.46 3.38 -6.42
CA GLY A 200 -5.06 2.35 -5.45
C GLY A 200 -6.23 1.75 -4.67
N ILE A 201 -7.24 2.57 -4.29
CA ILE A 201 -8.49 2.07 -3.71
C ILE A 201 -9.24 1.20 -4.74
N GLY A 202 -9.38 1.67 -5.97
CA GLY A 202 -10.09 0.97 -7.04
C GLY A 202 -9.51 -0.41 -7.32
N ILE A 203 -8.19 -0.50 -7.52
CA ILE A 203 -7.51 -1.75 -7.84
C ILE A 203 -7.55 -2.73 -6.66
N THR A 204 -7.43 -2.24 -5.43
CA THR A 204 -7.59 -3.05 -4.20
C THR A 204 -9.01 -3.63 -4.07
N LEU A 205 -10.03 -2.83 -4.35
CA LEU A 205 -11.43 -3.30 -4.33
C LEU A 205 -11.73 -4.25 -5.49
N TYR A 206 -11.15 -4.03 -6.66
CA TYR A 206 -11.25 -4.92 -7.81
C TYR A 206 -10.71 -6.31 -7.45
N GLU A 207 -9.49 -6.39 -6.93
CA GLU A 207 -8.87 -7.65 -6.53
C GLU A 207 -9.62 -8.30 -5.36
N ALA A 208 -10.04 -7.56 -4.35
CA ALA A 208 -10.88 -8.08 -3.27
C ALA A 208 -12.23 -8.64 -3.76
N ALA A 209 -12.75 -8.11 -4.86
CA ALA A 209 -13.99 -8.58 -5.49
C ALA A 209 -13.77 -9.81 -6.36
N THR A 210 -12.73 -9.86 -7.15
CA THR A 210 -12.49 -10.87 -8.19
C THR A 210 -11.50 -11.95 -7.78
N GLY A 211 -10.50 -11.59 -6.97
CA GLY A 211 -9.35 -12.38 -6.58
C GLY A 211 -8.16 -12.22 -7.49
N ASP A 212 -8.26 -11.37 -8.49
CA ASP A 212 -7.21 -11.14 -9.46
C ASP A 212 -7.07 -9.63 -9.67
N VAL A 213 -5.87 -9.17 -10.00
CA VAL A 213 -5.64 -7.80 -10.45
C VAL A 213 -6.19 -7.60 -11.87
N PRO A 214 -6.55 -6.36 -12.25
CA PRO A 214 -7.13 -6.11 -13.59
C PRO A 214 -6.12 -6.23 -14.74
N PHE A 215 -4.82 -6.10 -14.46
CA PHE A 215 -3.76 -6.13 -15.45
C PHE A 215 -2.83 -7.31 -15.16
N ASP A 216 -2.69 -8.20 -16.14
CA ASP A 216 -1.72 -9.28 -16.07
C ASP A 216 -0.34 -8.70 -16.43
N VAL A 217 0.65 -8.99 -15.62
CA VAL A 217 2.07 -8.70 -15.91
C VAL A 217 2.75 -10.05 -16.10
N ASP A 218 3.55 -10.16 -17.17
CA ASP A 218 4.28 -11.39 -17.46
C ASP A 218 5.10 -11.83 -16.26
N ASP A 219 5.02 -13.11 -15.90
CA ASP A 219 5.73 -13.69 -14.73
C ASP A 219 7.25 -13.42 -14.81
N ASP A 220 7.83 -13.42 -16.01
CA ASP A 220 9.25 -13.09 -16.25
C ASP A 220 9.61 -11.63 -15.83
N ILE A 221 8.62 -10.73 -15.77
CA ILE A 221 8.82 -9.34 -15.33
C ILE A 221 8.58 -9.22 -13.82
N ALA A 222 7.71 -10.05 -13.27
CA ALA A 222 7.39 -10.05 -11.84
C ALA A 222 8.57 -10.58 -11.00
N ASP A 223 9.30 -11.57 -11.48
CA ASP A 223 10.46 -12.19 -10.80
C ASP A 223 11.68 -11.27 -10.71
N ASP A 224 11.83 -10.30 -11.63
CA ASP A 224 12.92 -9.30 -11.59
C ASP A 224 12.67 -8.19 -10.54
N ILE A 225 11.52 -8.18 -9.90
CA ILE A 225 11.12 -7.16 -8.93
C ILE A 225 11.08 -7.82 -7.55
N ASP A 226 12.24 -7.89 -6.91
CA ASP A 226 12.33 -8.21 -5.48
C ASP A 226 11.46 -7.19 -4.69
N ASP A 227 10.57 -7.70 -3.84
CA ASP A 227 9.51 -6.99 -3.08
C ASP A 227 9.97 -5.78 -2.23
N GLY A 228 11.09 -5.18 -2.53
CA GLY A 228 11.68 -4.09 -1.78
C GLY A 228 12.51 -3.07 -2.55
N ASP A 229 12.86 -3.30 -3.80
CA ASP A 229 13.78 -2.43 -4.55
C ASP A 229 13.10 -1.63 -5.70
N THR A 230 11.86 -1.20 -5.55
CA THR A 230 11.16 -0.38 -6.56
C THR A 230 11.74 1.04 -6.71
N TYR A 231 12.94 1.30 -6.22
CA TYR A 231 13.63 2.58 -6.37
C TYR A 231 15.05 2.37 -6.88
N ASP A 232 15.20 2.04 -8.15
CA ASP A 232 16.49 2.15 -8.84
C ASP A 232 16.65 3.59 -9.38
N ASP A 233 17.46 4.39 -8.70
CA ASP A 233 17.85 5.74 -9.13
C ASP A 233 18.60 5.76 -10.48
N SER A 234 18.92 4.61 -11.08
CA SER A 234 19.62 4.54 -12.36
C SER A 234 18.77 5.04 -13.54
N TYR A 235 17.45 5.10 -13.40
CA TYR A 235 16.54 5.68 -14.42
C TYR A 235 16.33 7.20 -14.31
N GLY A 236 16.82 7.85 -13.25
CA GLY A 236 16.62 9.29 -13.00
C GLY A 236 17.49 10.23 -13.83
N ALA A 237 18.42 9.75 -14.64
CA ALA A 237 19.41 10.59 -15.32
C ALA A 237 19.10 10.93 -16.78
N SER A 238 17.93 10.56 -17.33
CA SER A 238 17.60 10.82 -18.74
C SER A 238 16.28 11.60 -18.95
N CYS A 239 15.91 12.48 -18.05
CA CYS A 239 14.76 13.35 -18.27
C CYS A 239 15.22 14.76 -18.65
N GLY A 240 15.73 14.91 -19.88
CA GLY A 240 16.18 16.20 -20.38
C GLY A 240 16.62 16.12 -21.82
N SER A 241 15.69 15.96 -22.73
CA SER A 241 15.68 16.43 -24.13
C SER A 241 14.65 15.62 -24.90
N GLY A 242 13.74 16.28 -25.63
CA GLY A 242 12.68 15.67 -26.42
C GLY A 242 13.21 14.81 -27.56
N HIS A 243 13.65 13.61 -27.23
CA HIS A 243 13.84 12.53 -28.19
C HIS A 243 12.54 11.73 -28.21
N GLU A 244 11.95 11.56 -29.39
CA GLU A 244 10.87 10.61 -29.63
C GLU A 244 11.34 9.24 -29.12
N GLU A 245 10.64 8.68 -28.15
CA GLU A 245 10.89 7.34 -27.64
C GLU A 245 10.74 6.37 -28.80
N SER A 246 11.67 5.43 -28.97
CA SER A 246 11.55 4.43 -30.05
C SER A 246 10.34 3.53 -29.79
N ASP A 247 9.67 3.07 -30.86
CA ASP A 247 8.52 2.15 -30.76
C ASP A 247 8.84 0.93 -29.87
N ALA A 248 10.06 0.41 -29.96
CA ALA A 248 10.52 -0.73 -29.15
C ALA A 248 10.62 -0.39 -27.65
N ALA A 249 11.00 0.84 -27.30
CA ALA A 249 11.06 1.28 -25.90
C ALA A 249 9.65 1.51 -25.34
N GLN A 250 8.75 2.06 -26.15
CA GLN A 250 7.34 2.21 -25.80
C GLN A 250 6.65 0.85 -25.61
N ASP A 251 6.91 -0.13 -26.48
CA ASP A 251 6.38 -1.49 -26.37
C ASP A 251 6.91 -2.21 -25.12
N ALA A 252 8.20 -2.05 -24.80
CA ALA A 252 8.78 -2.61 -23.59
C ALA A 252 8.16 -2.00 -22.32
N ARG A 253 7.93 -0.69 -22.33
CA ARG A 253 7.26 0.02 -21.22
C ARG A 253 5.81 -0.39 -21.09
N ASN A 254 5.06 -0.55 -22.18
CA ASN A 254 3.66 -0.99 -22.16
C ASN A 254 3.53 -2.44 -21.67
N ARG A 255 4.48 -3.32 -22.01
CA ARG A 255 4.51 -4.67 -21.44
C ARG A 255 4.77 -4.66 -19.94
N ARG A 256 5.66 -3.80 -19.46
CA ARG A 256 5.93 -3.63 -18.02
C ARG A 256 4.77 -2.97 -17.27
N TYR A 257 4.07 -2.05 -17.92
CA TYR A 257 2.97 -1.26 -17.36
C TYR A 257 1.74 -1.30 -18.28
N PRO A 258 0.99 -2.42 -18.28
CA PRO A 258 -0.17 -2.59 -19.19
C PRO A 258 -1.20 -1.47 -19.05
N GLN A 259 -1.37 -0.89 -17.87
CA GLN A 259 -2.28 0.23 -17.60
C GLN A 259 -1.94 1.52 -18.38
N LEU A 260 -0.78 1.61 -19.03
CA LEU A 260 -0.44 2.72 -19.92
C LEU A 260 -1.09 2.59 -21.30
N ALA A 261 -1.35 1.36 -21.74
CA ALA A 261 -1.88 1.03 -23.06
C ALA A 261 -3.35 0.58 -23.00
N GLU A 262 -3.77 -0.04 -21.89
CA GLU A 262 -5.05 -0.71 -21.74
C GLU A 262 -5.90 -0.07 -20.64
N ARG A 263 -7.22 -0.19 -20.78
CA ARG A 263 -8.16 0.13 -19.71
C ARG A 263 -8.41 -1.09 -18.85
N ALA A 264 -8.56 -0.90 -17.55
CA ALA A 264 -9.02 -1.96 -16.67
C ALA A 264 -10.35 -2.53 -17.16
N PRO A 265 -10.47 -3.86 -17.29
CA PRO A 265 -11.76 -4.47 -17.60
C PRO A 265 -12.75 -4.20 -16.46
N SER A 266 -14.03 -3.96 -16.81
CA SER A 266 -15.05 -3.79 -15.76
C SER A 266 -15.09 -4.99 -14.81
N VAL A 267 -15.25 -4.75 -13.51
CA VAL A 267 -15.46 -5.81 -12.51
C VAL A 267 -16.53 -6.81 -12.91
N THR A 268 -17.56 -6.37 -13.66
CA THR A 268 -18.65 -7.24 -14.12
C THR A 268 -18.19 -8.35 -15.07
N THR A 269 -17.05 -8.20 -15.74
CA THR A 269 -16.46 -9.24 -16.61
C THR A 269 -16.02 -10.47 -15.81
N ARG A 270 -15.63 -10.28 -14.55
CA ARG A 270 -15.13 -11.32 -13.65
C ARG A 270 -16.16 -11.71 -12.58
N ARG A 271 -17.04 -10.76 -12.16
CA ARG A 271 -18.00 -11.00 -11.08
C ARG A 271 -19.25 -10.12 -11.19
N ARG A 272 -20.43 -10.73 -11.00
CA ARG A 272 -21.68 -9.98 -10.85
C ARG A 272 -21.75 -9.33 -9.47
N LEU A 273 -21.83 -8.01 -9.45
CA LEU A 273 -22.03 -7.17 -8.29
C LEU A 273 -23.19 -6.19 -8.52
N PRO A 274 -23.77 -5.59 -7.47
CA PRO A 274 -24.72 -4.49 -7.64
C PRO A 274 -24.16 -3.38 -8.53
N SER A 275 -24.93 -2.91 -9.52
CA SER A 275 -24.47 -1.90 -10.48
C SER A 275 -23.85 -0.66 -9.85
N PRO A 276 -24.37 -0.09 -8.72
CA PRO A 276 -23.73 1.06 -8.12
C PRO A 276 -22.34 0.74 -7.54
N LEU A 277 -22.10 -0.47 -7.02
CA LEU A 277 -20.79 -0.90 -6.54
C LEU A 277 -19.81 -1.10 -7.69
N THR A 278 -20.27 -1.74 -8.77
CA THR A 278 -19.46 -1.86 -9.99
C THR A 278 -19.04 -0.50 -10.52
N ALA A 279 -20.00 0.42 -10.68
CA ALA A 279 -19.71 1.77 -11.16
C ALA A 279 -18.73 2.52 -10.26
N ALA A 280 -18.83 2.35 -8.94
CA ALA A 280 -17.91 2.96 -7.98
C ALA A 280 -16.48 2.41 -8.14
N ILE A 281 -16.30 1.09 -8.27
CA ILE A 281 -14.99 0.48 -8.48
C ILE A 281 -14.41 0.87 -9.85
N ASP A 282 -15.18 0.71 -10.91
CA ASP A 282 -14.73 0.97 -12.29
C ASP A 282 -14.34 2.45 -12.49
N SER A 283 -15.08 3.40 -11.86
CA SER A 283 -14.74 4.83 -11.94
C SER A 283 -13.40 5.18 -11.30
N CYS A 284 -12.96 4.44 -10.28
CA CYS A 284 -11.64 4.64 -9.68
C CYS A 284 -10.51 4.27 -10.64
N LEU A 285 -10.77 3.37 -11.59
CA LEU A 285 -9.82 2.84 -12.55
C LEU A 285 -9.87 3.59 -13.91
N ALA A 286 -10.40 4.80 -13.94
CA ALA A 286 -10.32 5.66 -15.10
C ALA A 286 -8.86 6.01 -15.40
N PRO A 287 -8.37 5.85 -16.68
CA PRO A 287 -6.99 6.17 -17.03
C PRO A 287 -6.61 7.62 -16.75
N ASP A 288 -7.51 8.57 -17.04
CA ASP A 288 -7.29 9.98 -16.73
C ASP A 288 -7.56 10.24 -15.24
N PRO A 289 -6.60 10.78 -14.47
CA PRO A 289 -6.79 11.14 -13.07
C PRO A 289 -7.98 12.09 -12.83
N GLY A 290 -8.29 12.97 -13.81
CA GLY A 290 -9.38 13.93 -13.73
C GLY A 290 -10.78 13.31 -13.80
N ASP A 291 -10.89 12.10 -14.38
CA ASP A 291 -12.16 11.36 -14.49
C ASP A 291 -12.46 10.51 -13.24
N ARG A 292 -11.51 10.36 -12.32
CA ARG A 292 -11.69 9.59 -11.08
C ARG A 292 -12.46 10.39 -10.05
N PRO A 293 -13.32 9.74 -9.24
CA PRO A 293 -14.01 10.42 -8.14
C PRO A 293 -13.00 10.90 -7.08
N THR A 294 -13.36 11.92 -6.34
CA THR A 294 -12.65 12.23 -5.09
C THR A 294 -12.95 11.16 -4.02
N PRO A 295 -12.09 10.99 -2.99
CA PRO A 295 -12.38 10.07 -1.88
C PRO A 295 -13.73 10.31 -1.23
N ALA A 296 -14.17 11.56 -1.14
CA ALA A 296 -15.48 11.92 -0.57
C ALA A 296 -16.65 11.50 -1.48
N GLN A 297 -16.54 11.68 -2.79
CA GLN A 297 -17.54 11.22 -3.75
C GLN A 297 -17.65 9.70 -3.77
N LEU A 298 -16.50 9.01 -3.77
CA LEU A 298 -16.46 7.55 -3.70
C LEU A 298 -17.09 7.05 -2.40
N ALA A 299 -16.76 7.65 -1.25
CA ALA A 299 -17.34 7.29 0.03
C ALA A 299 -18.87 7.45 0.04
N ALA A 300 -19.38 8.55 -0.52
CA ALA A 300 -20.83 8.77 -0.61
C ALA A 300 -21.55 7.72 -1.46
N ALA A 301 -20.92 7.30 -2.57
CA ALA A 301 -21.45 6.22 -3.43
C ALA A 301 -21.49 4.87 -2.70
N LEU A 302 -20.44 4.54 -1.95
CA LEU A 302 -20.32 3.30 -1.19
C LEU A 302 -21.23 3.24 0.04
N ASP A 303 -21.41 4.37 0.76
CA ASP A 303 -22.31 4.46 1.92
C ASP A 303 -23.77 4.15 1.55
N GLY A 304 -24.18 4.56 0.36
CA GLY A 304 -25.50 4.25 -0.18
C GLY A 304 -25.80 2.76 -0.34
N LEU A 305 -24.76 1.91 -0.34
CA LEU A 305 -24.87 0.45 -0.50
C LEU A 305 -24.94 -0.32 0.82
N LEU A 306 -24.65 0.35 1.93
CA LEU A 306 -24.71 -0.28 3.24
C LEU A 306 -26.15 -0.33 3.78
N PRO A 307 -26.54 -1.44 4.45
CA PRO A 307 -27.81 -1.52 5.12
C PRO A 307 -27.92 -0.40 6.16
N ARG A 308 -28.82 0.53 5.97
CA ARG A 308 -29.16 1.51 7.01
C ARG A 308 -29.89 0.73 8.10
N GLY A 309 -29.22 0.49 9.24
CA GLY A 309 -29.91 -0.03 10.41
C GLY A 309 -31.13 0.86 10.68
N ARG A 310 -32.32 0.25 10.77
CA ARG A 310 -33.51 0.97 11.28
C ARG A 310 -33.08 1.60 12.61
N ARG A 311 -32.95 2.91 12.66
CA ARG A 311 -33.11 3.65 13.89
C ARG A 311 -34.57 3.46 14.27
N GLU A 312 -34.85 2.46 15.09
CA GLU A 312 -36.08 2.48 15.87
C GLU A 312 -35.93 3.70 16.80
N VAL A 313 -36.52 4.80 16.37
CA VAL A 313 -36.90 5.86 17.29
C VAL A 313 -38.05 5.23 18.07
N SER A 314 -37.74 4.54 19.17
CA SER A 314 -38.73 4.31 20.24
C SER A 314 -39.10 5.69 20.79
N GLY A 315 -40.14 6.27 20.22
CA GLY A 315 -40.87 7.30 20.87
C GLY A 315 -41.63 6.68 22.04
N GLU A 316 -41.26 7.10 23.21
CA GLU A 316 -42.16 7.35 24.34
C GLU A 316 -41.39 8.14 25.40
#